data_e88e3989a45bbd73762d712ce813c43a
#
_entry.id   e88e3989a45bbd73762d712ce813c43a
#
_cell.length_a   1.000
_cell.length_b   1.000
_cell.length_c   1.000
_cell.angle_alpha   90.00
_cell.angle_beta   90.00
_cell.angle_gamma   90.00
#
_symmetry.space_group_name_H-M   'P 1'
#
loop_
_entity.id
_entity.type
_entity.pdbx_description
1 polymer ?
#
loop_
_entity_poly.entity_id
_entity_poly.type
_entity_poly.pdbx_seq_one_letter_code
_entity_poly.pdbx_strand_id
1 'polypeptide(L)'
;MEDLKANAAVAAPNPKRRSFLAAGAGGAALAFPMIGKGQQATGPTSMRWQSTWPSKDIFHEYALDYAKKVNDMTGGELKIEVLPAGAVVAAFGLLDGVSKGTLDGGHGVLVYHYGKQNALALWGSGPAFGMDANMLLAWHRYGGGKELLQKLYQSINANVVSFPYGPMYTQPLGWFKKPITKSSDFKGLKYRTVGISIDMFTNMGASVNALPGGEIVPAMDRGLLDAAEYNNMSSDRLLGFPDVAKVCMLQSYHQNAEQFEIMFNKDKFNALPQKVQAILAN
;
A
#
# COMPACT_ATOMS: atom_id res chain seq x y z
N MET A 1 57.40 -3.27 42.22
CA MET A 1 57.54 -4.71 42.06
C MET A 1 57.05 -4.97 40.63
N GLU A 2 57.97 -4.82 39.77
CA GLU A 2 58.71 -5.87 39.01
C GLU A 2 57.83 -6.48 37.97
N ASP A 3 58.09 -6.08 36.76
CA ASP A 3 58.99 -6.61 35.74
C ASP A 3 58.58 -7.96 35.20
N LEU A 4 58.32 -8.02 33.91
CA LEU A 4 59.19 -8.76 33.01
C LEU A 4 58.81 -8.59 31.53
N LYS A 5 59.80 -8.10 30.81
CA LYS A 5 59.97 -8.06 29.36
C LYS A 5 60.18 -9.47 28.79
N ALA A 6 59.75 -9.69 27.56
CA ALA A 6 60.47 -10.48 26.53
C ALA A 6 59.75 -10.29 25.22
N ASN A 7 60.24 -9.61 24.20
CA ASN A 7 61.30 -9.94 23.25
C ASN A 7 61.02 -11.19 22.39
N ALA A 8 60.70 -10.95 21.11
CA ALA A 8 61.08 -11.79 19.97
C ALA A 8 60.67 -11.11 18.68
N ALA A 9 61.61 -10.54 18.02
CA ALA A 9 62.36 -11.02 16.90
C ALA A 9 61.64 -10.87 15.56
N VAL A 10 62.08 -9.83 14.85
CA VAL A 10 61.87 -9.56 13.43
C VAL A 10 62.62 -10.61 12.60
N ALA A 11 61.93 -11.30 11.72
CA ALA A 11 62.51 -12.14 10.66
C ALA A 11 62.56 -11.37 9.36
N ALA A 12 63.76 -11.21 8.81
CA ALA A 12 64.07 -10.53 7.57
C ALA A 12 63.60 -11.27 6.31
N PRO A 13 63.41 -10.58 5.18
CA PRO A 13 62.88 -11.17 3.94
C PRO A 13 63.98 -11.88 3.13
N ASN A 14 63.60 -13.02 2.56
CA ASN A 14 64.42 -13.86 1.70
C ASN A 14 64.47 -13.32 0.27
N PRO A 15 65.64 -12.98 -0.31
CA PRO A 15 65.75 -12.46 -1.66
C PRO A 15 66.15 -13.54 -2.63
N LYS A 16 65.22 -14.24 -3.25
CA LYS A 16 65.53 -15.02 -4.48
C LYS A 16 64.24 -15.32 -5.24
N ARG A 17 63.94 -14.47 -6.22
CA ARG A 17 63.34 -14.82 -7.51
C ARG A 17 63.32 -13.58 -8.41
N ARG A 18 64.52 -13.23 -8.91
CA ARG A 18 64.68 -12.48 -10.16
C ARG A 18 64.98 -13.50 -11.25
N SER A 19 64.35 -13.23 -12.34
CA SER A 19 64.65 -13.63 -13.72
C SER A 19 63.52 -14.41 -14.38
N PHE A 20 62.83 -13.65 -15.22
CA PHE A 20 62.60 -14.02 -16.64
C PHE A 20 62.10 -12.77 -17.37
N LEU A 21 63.05 -11.99 -17.85
CA LEU A 21 62.87 -11.07 -18.97
C LEU A 21 63.37 -11.81 -20.23
N ALA A 22 62.47 -12.00 -21.17
CA ALA A 22 62.83 -12.17 -22.57
C ALA A 22 61.69 -11.82 -23.49
N ALA A 23 61.74 -10.66 -24.07
CA ALA A 23 61.63 -10.35 -25.49
C ALA A 23 60.45 -10.97 -26.27
N GLY A 24 59.56 -10.11 -26.76
CA GLY A 24 58.61 -10.36 -27.82
C GLY A 24 58.00 -9.04 -28.26
N ALA A 25 58.62 -8.42 -29.28
CA ALA A 25 58.05 -7.22 -29.90
C ALA A 25 56.89 -7.60 -30.81
N GLY A 26 55.87 -6.74 -30.87
CA GLY A 26 54.94 -6.71 -31.99
C GLY A 26 53.47 -6.71 -31.62
N GLY A 27 52.83 -5.58 -31.81
CA GLY A 27 51.35 -5.51 -31.88
C GLY A 27 50.75 -4.47 -30.97
N ALA A 28 50.76 -3.22 -31.39
CA ALA A 28 49.89 -2.19 -30.82
C ALA A 28 48.44 -2.51 -31.17
N ALA A 29 47.77 -3.27 -30.32
CA ALA A 29 46.32 -3.40 -30.35
C ALA A 29 45.75 -2.19 -29.62
N LEU A 30 45.13 -1.29 -30.33
CA LEU A 30 44.30 -0.22 -29.80
C LEU A 30 43.15 -0.87 -28.99
N ALA A 31 43.32 -0.96 -27.68
CA ALA A 31 42.26 -1.32 -26.78
C ALA A 31 41.24 -0.16 -26.76
N PHE A 32 40.24 -0.22 -27.61
CA PHE A 32 39.04 0.55 -27.41
C PHE A 32 38.44 0.13 -26.06
N PRO A 33 38.07 1.09 -25.17
CA PRO A 33 37.31 0.72 -24.01
C PRO A 33 35.98 0.15 -24.52
N MET A 34 35.80 -1.16 -24.40
CA MET A 34 34.51 -1.76 -24.47
C MET A 34 33.70 -1.11 -23.30
N ILE A 35 32.85 -0.15 -23.63
CA ILE A 35 31.74 0.23 -22.79
C ILE A 35 30.91 -1.05 -22.64
N GLY A 36 31.13 -1.76 -21.57
CA GLY A 36 30.30 -2.88 -21.20
C GLY A 36 28.86 -2.36 -21.14
N LYS A 37 28.08 -2.65 -22.18
CA LYS A 37 26.60 -2.59 -22.03
C LYS A 37 26.33 -3.47 -20.83
N GLY A 38 25.95 -2.83 -19.71
CA GLY A 38 25.49 -3.53 -18.53
C GLY A 38 24.52 -4.59 -19.03
N GLN A 39 24.82 -5.84 -18.72
CA GLN A 39 23.96 -6.96 -19.04
C GLN A 39 22.64 -6.68 -18.35
N GLN A 40 21.65 -6.16 -19.10
CA GLN A 40 20.29 -6.09 -18.62
C GLN A 40 19.93 -7.50 -18.19
N ALA A 41 19.52 -7.65 -16.94
CA ALA A 41 19.03 -8.91 -16.43
C ALA A 41 17.96 -9.43 -17.42
N THR A 42 18.25 -10.54 -18.07
CA THR A 42 17.43 -11.10 -19.16
C THR A 42 16.19 -11.84 -18.65
N GLY A 43 15.80 -11.62 -17.39
CA GLY A 43 14.60 -12.18 -16.79
C GLY A 43 13.55 -11.12 -16.47
N PRO A 44 12.29 -11.52 -16.28
CA PRO A 44 11.22 -10.61 -15.89
C PRO A 44 11.54 -9.95 -14.56
N THR A 45 11.26 -8.65 -14.45
CA THR A 45 11.26 -7.93 -13.17
C THR A 45 10.10 -8.45 -12.34
N SER A 46 10.36 -8.92 -11.12
CA SER A 46 9.31 -9.33 -10.19
C SER A 46 9.06 -8.26 -9.16
N MET A 47 7.77 -8.01 -8.88
CA MET A 47 7.32 -7.12 -7.80
C MET A 47 6.41 -7.87 -6.84
N ARG A 48 6.69 -7.75 -5.54
CA ARG A 48 5.86 -8.30 -4.48
C ARG A 48 4.96 -7.22 -3.90
N TRP A 49 3.66 -7.41 -4.06
CA TRP A 49 2.62 -6.51 -3.60
C TRP A 49 1.80 -7.14 -2.49
N GLN A 50 1.12 -6.29 -1.76
CA GLN A 50 0.07 -6.69 -0.84
C GLN A 50 -1.12 -5.76 -1.01
N SER A 51 -2.34 -6.32 -0.96
CA SER A 51 -3.54 -5.52 -0.80
C SER A 51 -3.90 -5.34 0.68
N THR A 52 -4.74 -4.34 1.00
CA THR A 52 -5.27 -4.16 2.37
C THR A 52 -6.50 -5.03 2.63
N TRP A 53 -6.85 -5.92 1.72
CA TRP A 53 -8.10 -6.66 1.70
C TRP A 53 -7.90 -8.12 2.07
N PRO A 54 -8.87 -8.75 2.79
CA PRO A 54 -8.87 -10.20 2.95
C PRO A 54 -8.99 -10.92 1.60
N SER A 55 -8.51 -12.15 1.51
CA SER A 55 -8.47 -12.91 0.25
C SER A 55 -9.84 -13.18 -0.39
N LYS A 56 -10.92 -13.12 0.39
CA LYS A 56 -12.31 -13.31 -0.09
C LYS A 56 -12.98 -12.00 -0.52
N ASP A 57 -12.30 -10.86 -0.35
CA ASP A 57 -12.84 -9.55 -0.67
C ASP A 57 -12.75 -9.27 -2.17
N ILE A 58 -13.82 -8.72 -2.75
CA ILE A 58 -13.86 -8.29 -4.16
C ILE A 58 -12.74 -7.30 -4.48
N PHE A 59 -12.30 -6.50 -3.53
CA PHE A 59 -11.19 -5.55 -3.74
C PHE A 59 -9.83 -6.24 -3.84
N HIS A 60 -9.67 -7.40 -3.22
CA HIS A 60 -8.49 -8.23 -3.46
C HIS A 60 -8.51 -8.80 -4.89
N GLU A 61 -9.69 -9.21 -5.38
CA GLU A 61 -9.85 -9.64 -6.78
C GLU A 61 -9.50 -8.52 -7.77
N TYR A 62 -9.86 -7.27 -7.47
CA TYR A 62 -9.46 -6.12 -8.29
C TYR A 62 -7.95 -5.91 -8.32
N ALA A 63 -7.26 -6.11 -7.20
CA ALA A 63 -5.80 -6.03 -7.14
C ALA A 63 -5.15 -7.15 -7.98
N LEU A 64 -5.71 -8.36 -7.95
CA LEU A 64 -5.27 -9.48 -8.78
C LEU A 64 -5.53 -9.23 -10.26
N ASP A 65 -6.69 -8.68 -10.62
CA ASP A 65 -7.04 -8.32 -12.00
C ASP A 65 -6.10 -7.25 -12.57
N TYR A 66 -5.79 -6.22 -11.78
CA TYR A 66 -4.80 -5.23 -12.17
C TYR A 66 -3.43 -5.88 -12.43
N ALA A 67 -2.95 -6.68 -11.51
CA ALA A 67 -1.67 -7.36 -11.65
C ALA A 67 -1.63 -8.25 -12.92
N LYS A 68 -2.72 -8.98 -13.16
CA LYS A 68 -2.86 -9.80 -14.38
C LYS A 68 -2.79 -8.95 -15.64
N LYS A 69 -3.56 -7.87 -15.72
CA LYS A 69 -3.56 -6.95 -16.87
C LYS A 69 -2.18 -6.35 -17.12
N VAL A 70 -1.50 -5.90 -16.08
CA VAL A 70 -0.13 -5.37 -16.19
C VAL A 70 0.84 -6.45 -16.70
N ASN A 71 0.77 -7.66 -16.15
CA ASN A 71 1.64 -8.75 -16.59
C ASN A 71 1.42 -9.08 -18.07
N ASP A 72 0.15 -9.10 -18.51
CA ASP A 72 -0.22 -9.33 -19.92
C ASP A 72 0.26 -8.17 -20.83
N MET A 73 0.02 -6.91 -20.44
CA MET A 73 0.38 -5.73 -21.24
C MET A 73 1.88 -5.51 -21.34
N THR A 74 2.64 -5.95 -20.35
CA THR A 74 4.12 -5.91 -20.40
C THR A 74 4.73 -7.10 -21.15
N GLY A 75 3.90 -8.05 -21.64
CA GLY A 75 4.40 -9.26 -22.31
C GLY A 75 5.25 -10.13 -21.39
N GLY A 76 5.06 -10.05 -20.08
CA GLY A 76 5.83 -10.77 -19.08
C GLY A 76 7.15 -10.10 -18.67
N GLU A 77 7.45 -8.90 -19.17
CA GLU A 77 8.64 -8.14 -18.72
C GLU A 77 8.54 -7.74 -17.25
N LEU A 78 7.32 -7.51 -16.75
CA LEU A 78 7.02 -7.26 -15.35
C LEU A 78 6.05 -8.33 -14.83
N LYS A 79 6.34 -8.89 -13.66
CA LYS A 79 5.49 -9.83 -12.96
C LYS A 79 5.16 -9.28 -11.57
N ILE A 80 3.88 -9.00 -11.33
CA ILE A 80 3.37 -8.57 -10.03
C ILE A 80 2.73 -9.78 -9.34
N GLU A 81 3.20 -10.11 -8.14
CA GLU A 81 2.57 -11.06 -7.23
C GLU A 81 1.83 -10.28 -6.15
N VAL A 82 0.52 -10.51 -6.00
CA VAL A 82 -0.33 -9.82 -5.01
C VAL A 82 -0.70 -10.76 -3.88
N LEU A 83 -0.33 -10.37 -2.67
CA LEU A 83 -0.64 -11.07 -1.43
C LEU A 83 -1.85 -10.41 -0.73
N PRO A 84 -2.68 -11.17 0.01
CA PRO A 84 -3.76 -10.59 0.80
C PRO A 84 -3.25 -9.86 2.03
N ALA A 85 -4.12 -9.09 2.67
CA ALA A 85 -3.84 -8.38 3.91
C ALA A 85 -3.25 -9.29 4.99
N GLY A 86 -2.23 -8.80 5.67
CA GLY A 86 -1.58 -9.53 6.78
C GLY A 86 -0.50 -10.53 6.36
N ALA A 87 -0.31 -10.77 5.06
CA ALA A 87 0.71 -11.72 4.60
C ALA A 87 2.15 -11.22 4.85
N VAL A 88 2.38 -9.92 4.76
CA VAL A 88 3.70 -9.29 4.98
C VAL A 88 3.60 -8.21 6.06
N VAL A 89 2.62 -7.33 5.94
CA VAL A 89 2.35 -6.25 6.92
C VAL A 89 0.87 -6.24 7.29
N ALA A 90 0.53 -5.70 8.47
CA ALA A 90 -0.87 -5.45 8.82
C ALA A 90 -1.52 -4.53 7.77
N ALA A 91 -2.84 -4.64 7.56
CA ALA A 91 -3.55 -3.90 6.52
C ALA A 91 -3.31 -2.39 6.58
N PHE A 92 -3.39 -1.78 7.77
CA PHE A 92 -3.11 -0.35 7.99
C PHE A 92 -1.62 0.04 7.88
N GLY A 93 -0.74 -0.96 7.82
CA GLY A 93 0.71 -0.77 7.64
C GLY A 93 1.17 -0.77 6.18
N LEU A 94 0.25 -0.87 5.20
CA LEU A 94 0.61 -1.00 3.80
C LEU A 94 1.49 0.16 3.31
N LEU A 95 1.10 1.41 3.58
CA LEU A 95 1.87 2.59 3.17
C LEU A 95 3.32 2.54 3.70
N ASP A 96 3.50 2.17 4.97
CA ASP A 96 4.84 2.03 5.55
C ASP A 96 5.64 0.90 4.91
N GLY A 97 4.98 -0.23 4.65
CA GLY A 97 5.60 -1.37 4.00
C GLY A 97 6.12 -1.05 2.60
N VAL A 98 5.33 -0.32 1.82
CA VAL A 98 5.71 0.13 0.48
C VAL A 98 6.77 1.23 0.56
N SER A 99 6.57 2.25 1.39
CA SER A 99 7.50 3.37 1.55
C SER A 99 8.91 2.91 1.95
N LYS A 100 9.01 1.93 2.84
CA LYS A 100 10.28 1.35 3.31
C LYS A 100 10.87 0.30 2.36
N GLY A 101 10.17 -0.08 1.29
CA GLY A 101 10.62 -1.08 0.32
C GLY A 101 10.50 -2.53 0.81
N THR A 102 9.82 -2.80 1.91
CA THR A 102 9.45 -4.16 2.35
C THR A 102 8.52 -4.83 1.35
N LEU A 103 7.65 -4.01 0.74
CA LEU A 103 6.84 -4.33 -0.42
C LEU A 103 7.25 -3.44 -1.59
N ASP A 104 7.11 -3.93 -2.81
CA ASP A 104 7.40 -3.16 -4.01
C ASP A 104 6.25 -2.24 -4.39
N GLY A 105 5.05 -2.60 -3.98
CA GLY A 105 3.83 -1.85 -4.18
C GLY A 105 2.65 -2.46 -3.45
N GLY A 106 1.47 -1.91 -3.69
CA GLY A 106 0.26 -2.40 -3.07
C GLY A 106 -1.00 -1.75 -3.59
N HIS A 107 -2.12 -2.35 -3.23
CA HIS A 107 -3.47 -1.85 -3.50
C HIS A 107 -4.16 -1.58 -2.16
N GLY A 108 -4.64 -0.36 -1.97
CA GLY A 108 -5.25 0.06 -0.73
C GLY A 108 -6.22 1.21 -0.90
N VAL A 109 -6.43 1.92 0.19
CA VAL A 109 -7.39 3.01 0.27
C VAL A 109 -6.83 4.12 1.16
N LEU A 110 -6.99 5.36 0.69
CA LEU A 110 -6.37 6.53 1.30
C LEU A 110 -6.82 6.79 2.74
N VAL A 111 -8.08 6.47 3.05
CA VAL A 111 -8.64 6.65 4.39
C VAL A 111 -7.92 5.85 5.47
N TYR A 112 -7.27 4.75 5.11
CA TYR A 112 -6.51 3.94 6.06
C TYR A 112 -5.22 4.63 6.55
N HIS A 113 -4.84 5.74 5.90
CA HIS A 113 -3.68 6.55 6.29
C HIS A 113 -4.05 7.75 7.17
N TYR A 114 -5.33 7.84 7.62
CA TYR A 114 -5.84 8.93 8.46
C TYR A 114 -4.97 9.24 9.67
N GLY A 115 -4.51 8.21 10.37
CA GLY A 115 -3.65 8.37 11.54
C GLY A 115 -2.25 8.95 11.27
N LYS A 116 -1.83 9.00 9.99
CA LYS A 116 -0.55 9.59 9.57
C LYS A 116 -0.70 11.04 9.16
N GLN A 117 -1.74 11.33 8.41
CA GLN A 117 -2.10 12.66 7.95
C GLN A 117 -3.62 12.72 7.72
N ASN A 118 -4.31 13.50 8.53
CA ASN A 118 -5.77 13.57 8.53
C ASN A 118 -6.33 13.99 7.16
N ALA A 119 -5.60 14.83 6.42
CA ALA A 119 -6.01 15.27 5.10
C ALA A 119 -6.13 14.12 4.08
N LEU A 120 -5.44 12.99 4.27
CA LEU A 120 -5.57 11.82 3.39
C LEU A 120 -6.98 11.22 3.45
N ALA A 121 -7.70 11.39 4.55
CA ALA A 121 -9.09 10.95 4.65
C ALA A 121 -10.05 11.73 3.72
N LEU A 122 -9.67 12.92 3.23
CA LEU A 122 -10.50 13.68 2.30
C LEU A 122 -10.65 13.04 0.93
N TRP A 123 -9.75 12.13 0.56
CA TRP A 123 -9.90 11.30 -0.65
C TRP A 123 -10.77 10.07 -0.43
N GLY A 124 -11.11 9.74 0.79
CA GLY A 124 -11.81 8.52 1.12
C GLY A 124 -13.08 8.74 1.93
N SER A 125 -12.99 9.33 3.09
CA SER A 125 -14.15 9.65 3.89
C SER A 125 -14.43 11.15 3.81
N GLY A 126 -14.72 11.60 2.61
CA GLY A 126 -15.14 12.99 2.39
C GLY A 126 -16.34 13.32 3.27
N PRO A 127 -16.44 14.59 3.74
CA PRO A 127 -17.54 14.99 4.60
C PRO A 127 -18.88 14.75 3.92
N ALA A 128 -19.93 14.57 4.73
CA ALA A 128 -21.29 14.60 4.24
C ALA A 128 -21.50 15.80 3.31
N PHE A 129 -22.22 15.59 2.20
CA PHE A 129 -22.39 16.57 1.12
C PHE A 129 -21.12 16.91 0.32
N GLY A 130 -20.06 16.11 0.45
CA GLY A 130 -18.86 16.20 -0.38
C GLY A 130 -19.09 15.68 -1.80
N MET A 131 -17.98 15.54 -2.53
CA MET A 131 -18.01 15.00 -3.88
C MET A 131 -18.48 13.54 -3.92
N ASP A 132 -19.31 13.20 -4.92
CA ASP A 132 -19.55 11.80 -5.25
C ASP A 132 -18.32 11.14 -5.92
N ALA A 133 -18.41 9.85 -6.19
CA ALA A 133 -17.31 9.08 -6.75
C ALA A 133 -16.80 9.63 -8.10
N ASN A 134 -17.69 10.06 -9.00
CA ASN A 134 -17.31 10.60 -10.30
C ASN A 134 -16.69 12.01 -10.18
N MET A 135 -17.25 12.84 -9.31
CA MET A 135 -16.71 14.17 -9.02
C MET A 135 -15.31 14.06 -8.37
N LEU A 136 -15.13 13.13 -7.44
CA LEU A 136 -13.83 12.88 -6.81
C LEU A 136 -12.78 12.45 -7.85
N LEU A 137 -13.14 11.54 -8.75
CA LEU A 137 -12.26 11.10 -9.83
C LEU A 137 -11.92 12.26 -10.80
N ALA A 138 -12.92 13.06 -11.17
CA ALA A 138 -12.72 14.22 -12.02
C ALA A 138 -11.83 15.28 -11.35
N TRP A 139 -12.06 15.56 -10.07
CA TRP A 139 -11.21 16.46 -9.28
C TRP A 139 -9.77 15.95 -9.19
N HIS A 140 -9.59 14.66 -8.91
CA HIS A 140 -8.27 14.06 -8.86
C HIS A 140 -7.52 14.22 -10.19
N ARG A 141 -8.23 14.03 -11.32
CA ARG A 141 -7.62 14.03 -12.66
C ARG A 141 -7.43 15.45 -13.24
N TYR A 142 -8.35 16.37 -12.98
CA TYR A 142 -8.42 17.67 -13.64
C TYR A 142 -8.44 18.87 -12.67
N GLY A 143 -8.72 18.65 -11.40
CA GLY A 143 -8.90 19.68 -10.38
C GLY A 143 -7.74 19.86 -9.41
N GLY A 144 -6.58 19.25 -9.68
CA GLY A 144 -5.39 19.39 -8.83
C GLY A 144 -5.30 18.36 -7.69
N GLY A 145 -6.24 17.41 -7.60
CA GLY A 145 -6.23 16.40 -6.54
C GLY A 145 -5.00 15.51 -6.58
N LYS A 146 -4.51 15.15 -7.76
CA LYS A 146 -3.30 14.34 -7.93
C LYS A 146 -2.06 15.05 -7.37
N GLU A 147 -1.88 16.31 -7.71
CA GLU A 147 -0.75 17.12 -7.26
C GLU A 147 -0.79 17.36 -5.76
N LEU A 148 -2.00 17.57 -5.21
CA LEU A 148 -2.20 17.75 -3.78
C LEU A 148 -1.88 16.45 -3.01
N LEU A 149 -2.34 15.30 -3.50
CA LEU A 149 -2.02 13.98 -2.91
C LEU A 149 -0.51 13.74 -2.88
N GLN A 150 0.19 14.06 -3.97
CA GLN A 150 1.64 13.92 -4.02
C GLN A 150 2.35 14.81 -2.99
N LYS A 151 1.87 16.05 -2.79
CA LYS A 151 2.39 16.95 -1.74
C LYS A 151 2.14 16.40 -0.33
N LEU A 152 0.98 15.79 -0.09
CA LEU A 152 0.68 15.16 1.21
C LEU A 152 1.62 13.99 1.48
N TYR A 153 1.83 13.10 0.51
CA TYR A 153 2.81 12.02 0.68
C TYR A 153 4.22 12.54 0.95
N GLN A 154 4.64 13.61 0.28
CA GLN A 154 5.93 14.27 0.54
C GLN A 154 6.00 14.83 1.96
N SER A 155 4.91 15.45 2.46
CA SER A 155 4.87 16.07 3.79
C SER A 155 5.05 15.08 4.94
N ILE A 156 4.72 13.80 4.71
CA ILE A 156 4.92 12.71 5.67
C ILE A 156 6.13 11.83 5.32
N ASN A 157 6.98 12.29 4.40
CA ASN A 157 8.17 11.57 3.92
C ASN A 157 7.87 10.15 3.39
N ALA A 158 6.69 9.93 2.80
CA ALA A 158 6.34 8.67 2.19
C ALA A 158 7.05 8.53 0.83
N ASN A 159 7.91 7.52 0.70
CA ASN A 159 8.64 7.22 -0.53
C ASN A 159 7.79 6.39 -1.49
N VAL A 160 6.67 6.96 -1.95
CA VAL A 160 5.71 6.28 -2.82
C VAL A 160 5.35 7.12 -4.06
N VAL A 161 4.96 6.42 -5.12
CA VAL A 161 4.19 6.94 -6.25
C VAL A 161 2.83 6.28 -6.19
N SER A 162 1.76 7.06 -6.24
CA SER A 162 0.38 6.59 -6.11
C SER A 162 -0.46 7.01 -7.32
N PHE A 163 -1.33 6.09 -7.74
CA PHE A 163 -2.31 6.29 -8.80
C PHE A 163 -3.70 5.95 -8.30
N PRO A 164 -4.76 6.67 -8.74
CA PRO A 164 -6.13 6.30 -8.42
C PRO A 164 -6.49 4.98 -9.12
N TYR A 165 -7.19 4.13 -8.40
CA TYR A 165 -7.69 2.85 -8.92
C TYR A 165 -9.20 2.73 -8.75
N GLY A 166 -9.92 3.63 -9.35
CA GLY A 166 -11.37 3.68 -9.26
C GLY A 166 -11.89 4.30 -7.96
N PRO A 167 -13.04 4.93 -8.03
CA PRO A 167 -13.77 5.39 -6.86
C PRO A 167 -14.74 4.31 -6.39
N MET A 168 -14.90 4.18 -5.08
CA MET A 168 -16.02 3.50 -4.46
C MET A 168 -17.16 4.48 -4.27
N TYR A 169 -18.39 4.02 -4.47
CA TYR A 169 -19.58 4.82 -4.26
C TYR A 169 -19.90 5.02 -2.77
N THR A 170 -20.92 5.85 -2.49
CA THR A 170 -21.41 6.11 -1.13
C THR A 170 -21.61 4.82 -0.35
N GLN A 171 -21.01 4.75 0.81
CA GLN A 171 -21.16 3.62 1.71
C GLN A 171 -22.50 3.65 2.46
N PRO A 172 -23.07 2.45 2.76
CA PRO A 172 -24.16 2.35 3.72
C PRO A 172 -23.70 2.79 5.12
N LEU A 173 -24.65 3.13 5.98
CA LEU A 173 -24.35 3.34 7.40
C LEU A 173 -23.74 2.09 8.04
N GLY A 174 -24.11 0.92 7.52
CA GLY A 174 -23.50 -0.34 7.84
C GLY A 174 -24.45 -1.40 8.37
N TRP A 175 -23.87 -2.36 9.06
CA TRP A 175 -24.55 -3.53 9.62
C TRP A 175 -24.65 -3.41 11.13
N PHE A 176 -25.86 -3.63 11.66
CA PHE A 176 -26.21 -3.40 13.05
C PHE A 176 -26.89 -4.63 13.66
N LYS A 177 -26.66 -4.89 14.94
CA LYS A 177 -27.45 -5.87 15.71
C LYS A 177 -28.88 -5.39 15.96
N LYS A 178 -29.08 -4.07 16.05
CA LYS A 178 -30.37 -3.39 16.21
C LYS A 178 -30.43 -2.17 15.30
N PRO A 179 -31.61 -1.79 14.77
CA PRO A 179 -31.72 -0.60 13.94
C PRO A 179 -31.41 0.68 14.74
N ILE A 180 -30.79 1.64 14.07
CA ILE A 180 -30.60 3.01 14.54
C ILE A 180 -31.78 3.84 14.04
N THR A 181 -32.55 4.43 14.92
CA THR A 181 -33.75 5.21 14.59
C THR A 181 -33.61 6.70 14.91
N LYS A 182 -32.67 7.04 15.76
CA LYS A 182 -32.38 8.42 16.18
C LYS A 182 -30.91 8.56 16.55
N SER A 183 -30.41 9.78 16.57
CA SER A 183 -28.97 10.05 16.86
C SER A 183 -28.55 9.59 18.26
N SER A 184 -29.45 9.59 19.24
CA SER A 184 -29.13 9.09 20.57
C SER A 184 -28.87 7.59 20.66
N ASP A 185 -29.22 6.82 19.63
CA ASP A 185 -28.97 5.38 19.56
C ASP A 185 -27.48 5.05 19.32
N PHE A 186 -26.70 6.06 18.94
CA PHE A 186 -25.25 5.95 18.87
C PHE A 186 -24.55 6.00 20.23
N LYS A 187 -25.21 6.51 21.30
CA LYS A 187 -24.58 6.60 22.61
C LYS A 187 -24.20 5.22 23.16
N GLY A 188 -22.88 5.04 23.37
CA GLY A 188 -22.30 3.78 23.86
C GLY A 188 -22.26 2.65 22.84
N LEU A 189 -22.71 2.87 21.60
CA LEU A 189 -22.64 1.88 20.52
C LEU A 189 -21.18 1.58 20.19
N LYS A 190 -20.78 0.32 20.26
CA LYS A 190 -19.46 -0.13 19.82
C LYS A 190 -19.46 -0.26 18.30
N TYR A 191 -18.98 0.79 17.65
CA TYR A 191 -19.10 0.93 16.20
C TYR A 191 -17.73 0.95 15.51
N ARG A 192 -17.59 0.15 14.46
CA ARG A 192 -16.40 0.20 13.61
C ARG A 192 -16.62 1.16 12.46
N THR A 193 -15.74 2.12 12.34
CA THR A 193 -15.60 2.97 11.15
C THR A 193 -14.15 3.42 10.99
N VAL A 194 -13.85 4.17 9.92
CA VAL A 194 -12.50 4.66 9.60
C VAL A 194 -12.54 6.14 9.20
N GLY A 195 -11.36 6.77 9.16
CA GLY A 195 -11.21 8.14 8.68
C GLY A 195 -11.89 9.18 9.57
N ILE A 196 -12.40 10.23 8.95
CA ILE A 196 -13.09 11.35 9.63
C ILE A 196 -14.35 10.89 10.37
N SER A 197 -14.97 9.81 9.91
CA SER A 197 -16.15 9.22 10.53
C SER A 197 -15.88 8.75 11.97
N ILE A 198 -14.62 8.45 12.32
CA ILE A 198 -14.22 8.15 13.71
C ILE A 198 -14.61 9.32 14.62
N ASP A 199 -14.18 10.53 14.27
CA ASP A 199 -14.45 11.73 15.08
C ASP A 199 -15.94 12.06 15.10
N MET A 200 -16.61 11.96 13.97
CA MET A 200 -18.04 12.23 13.84
C MET A 200 -18.86 11.33 14.76
N PHE A 201 -18.71 10.02 14.67
CA PHE A 201 -19.49 9.08 15.49
C PHE A 201 -19.06 9.08 16.97
N THR A 202 -17.79 9.38 17.26
CA THR A 202 -17.32 9.58 18.63
C THR A 202 -18.01 10.80 19.25
N ASN A 203 -18.15 11.91 18.52
CA ASN A 203 -18.86 13.11 18.98
C ASN A 203 -20.37 12.85 19.17
N MET A 204 -20.95 11.87 18.46
CA MET A 204 -22.31 11.40 18.69
C MET A 204 -22.44 10.47 19.91
N GLY A 205 -21.33 10.13 20.56
CA GLY A 205 -21.28 9.31 21.77
C GLY A 205 -21.05 7.83 21.53
N ALA A 206 -20.70 7.40 20.30
CA ALA A 206 -20.31 6.02 20.02
C ALA A 206 -18.92 5.69 20.57
N SER A 207 -18.72 4.43 20.93
CA SER A 207 -17.40 3.85 21.20
C SER A 207 -16.82 3.33 19.89
N VAL A 208 -16.02 4.16 19.21
CA VAL A 208 -15.55 3.87 17.87
C VAL A 208 -14.21 3.13 17.89
N ASN A 209 -14.09 2.09 17.06
CA ASN A 209 -12.87 1.34 16.83
C ASN A 209 -12.60 1.20 15.33
N ALA A 210 -11.39 1.52 14.91
CA ALA A 210 -10.94 1.25 13.55
C ALA A 210 -10.34 -0.16 13.49
N LEU A 211 -10.93 -1.03 12.68
CA LEU A 211 -10.43 -2.38 12.43
C LEU A 211 -10.32 -2.62 10.91
N PRO A 212 -9.29 -3.34 10.45
CA PRO A 212 -9.21 -3.78 9.07
C PRO A 212 -10.34 -4.76 8.72
N GLY A 213 -10.73 -4.81 7.43
CA GLY A 213 -11.90 -5.56 6.97
C GLY A 213 -11.98 -7.00 7.46
N GLY A 214 -10.87 -7.73 7.44
CA GLY A 214 -10.84 -9.13 7.87
C GLY A 214 -11.06 -9.37 9.36
N GLU A 215 -10.98 -8.33 10.20
CA GLU A 215 -11.14 -8.41 11.65
C GLU A 215 -12.56 -8.04 12.12
N ILE A 216 -13.38 -7.44 11.25
CA ILE A 216 -14.68 -6.88 11.63
C ILE A 216 -15.67 -7.96 12.03
N VAL A 217 -15.94 -8.92 11.14
CA VAL A 217 -16.92 -9.99 11.40
C VAL A 217 -16.54 -10.81 12.64
N PRO A 218 -15.28 -11.25 12.82
CA PRO A 218 -14.86 -11.89 14.06
C PRO A 218 -15.04 -11.03 15.31
N ALA A 219 -14.85 -9.70 15.23
CA ALA A 219 -15.06 -8.80 16.35
C ALA A 219 -16.56 -8.63 16.69
N MET A 220 -17.43 -8.57 15.68
CA MET A 220 -18.89 -8.53 15.86
C MET A 220 -19.42 -9.83 16.46
N ASP A 221 -18.94 -10.97 16.01
CA ASP A 221 -19.31 -12.28 16.50
C ASP A 221 -19.00 -12.43 18.01
N ARG A 222 -17.79 -12.01 18.41
CA ARG A 222 -17.37 -12.02 19.82
C ARG A 222 -17.99 -10.93 20.69
N GLY A 223 -18.86 -10.05 20.14
CA GLY A 223 -19.48 -8.96 20.89
C GLY A 223 -18.54 -7.79 21.23
N LEU A 224 -17.38 -7.71 20.59
CA LEU A 224 -16.47 -6.56 20.70
C LEU A 224 -17.00 -5.35 19.93
N LEU A 225 -17.84 -5.60 18.91
CA LEU A 225 -18.57 -4.59 18.14
C LEU A 225 -20.07 -4.90 18.15
N ASP A 226 -20.88 -3.86 18.18
CA ASP A 226 -22.34 -3.92 18.02
C ASP A 226 -22.77 -3.62 16.57
N ALA A 227 -21.94 -2.87 15.86
CA ALA A 227 -22.18 -2.45 14.49
C ALA A 227 -20.88 -2.14 13.76
N ALA A 228 -20.93 -2.19 12.43
CA ALA A 228 -19.81 -1.82 11.58
C ALA A 228 -20.28 -1.40 10.18
N GLU A 229 -19.62 -0.44 9.59
CA GLU A 229 -19.58 -0.22 8.15
C GLU A 229 -18.30 -0.83 7.58
N TYR A 230 -18.32 -1.16 6.28
CA TYR A 230 -17.10 -1.60 5.62
C TYR A 230 -17.07 -1.17 4.14
N ASN A 231 -18.01 -1.63 3.31
CA ASN A 231 -18.03 -1.33 1.90
C ASN A 231 -19.47 -1.18 1.37
N ASN A 232 -19.99 -2.22 0.73
CA ASN A 232 -21.35 -2.29 0.21
C ASN A 232 -21.94 -3.67 0.51
N MET A 233 -23.27 -3.78 0.39
CA MET A 233 -23.98 -5.00 0.75
C MET A 233 -23.47 -6.27 0.05
N SER A 234 -23.07 -6.18 -1.23
CA SER A 234 -22.64 -7.35 -1.99
C SER A 234 -21.30 -7.88 -1.49
N SER A 235 -20.33 -6.97 -1.27
CA SER A 235 -19.03 -7.31 -0.72
C SER A 235 -19.13 -7.77 0.75
N ASP A 236 -19.83 -7.01 1.57
CA ASP A 236 -20.01 -7.31 3.00
C ASP A 236 -20.66 -8.67 3.23
N ARG A 237 -21.62 -9.03 2.35
CA ARG A 237 -22.23 -10.37 2.35
C ARG A 237 -21.21 -11.48 2.15
N LEU A 238 -20.27 -11.32 1.23
CA LEU A 238 -19.22 -12.32 0.98
C LEU A 238 -18.30 -12.50 2.17
N LEU A 239 -18.14 -11.46 2.98
CA LEU A 239 -17.34 -11.48 4.21
C LEU A 239 -18.10 -12.05 5.43
N GLY A 240 -19.42 -12.28 5.32
CA GLY A 240 -20.23 -12.87 6.39
C GLY A 240 -20.89 -11.85 7.34
N PHE A 241 -21.01 -10.60 6.97
CA PHE A 241 -21.70 -9.60 7.81
C PHE A 241 -23.13 -9.99 8.19
N PRO A 242 -23.97 -10.54 7.27
CA PRO A 242 -25.33 -10.95 7.62
C PRO A 242 -25.40 -12.05 8.68
N ASP A 243 -24.33 -12.80 8.90
CA ASP A 243 -24.30 -13.88 9.88
C ASP A 243 -24.23 -13.32 11.31
N VAL A 244 -23.57 -12.17 11.50
CA VAL A 244 -23.32 -11.54 12.78
C VAL A 244 -24.18 -10.31 13.07
N ALA A 245 -24.82 -9.71 12.03
CA ALA A 245 -25.72 -8.57 12.15
C ALA A 245 -26.88 -8.70 11.14
N LYS A 246 -28.10 -8.51 11.60
CA LYS A 246 -29.32 -8.77 10.79
C LYS A 246 -29.90 -7.51 10.16
N VAL A 247 -29.42 -6.33 10.54
CA VAL A 247 -29.95 -5.05 10.05
C VAL A 247 -28.86 -4.37 9.22
N CYS A 248 -29.10 -4.21 7.92
CA CYS A 248 -28.27 -3.38 7.05
C CYS A 248 -28.99 -2.06 6.83
N MET A 249 -28.35 -0.95 7.22
CA MET A 249 -28.88 0.40 7.06
C MET A 249 -28.15 1.09 5.91
N LEU A 250 -28.88 1.33 4.82
CA LEU A 250 -28.29 1.82 3.56
C LEU A 250 -28.03 3.31 3.52
N GLN A 251 -28.93 4.09 4.14
CA GLN A 251 -28.90 5.55 4.03
C GLN A 251 -27.83 6.14 4.92
N SER A 252 -26.85 6.76 4.30
CA SER A 252 -25.82 7.51 4.99
C SER A 252 -25.15 8.52 4.07
N TYR A 253 -24.59 9.56 4.67
CA TYR A 253 -23.74 10.55 4.00
C TYR A 253 -22.38 10.68 4.70
N HIS A 254 -22.03 9.75 5.58
CA HIS A 254 -20.79 9.81 6.35
C HIS A 254 -19.55 9.58 5.47
N GLN A 255 -19.73 8.91 4.32
CA GLN A 255 -18.68 8.61 3.36
C GLN A 255 -19.28 8.55 1.96
N ASN A 256 -19.26 9.70 1.26
CA ASN A 256 -19.90 9.84 -0.04
C ASN A 256 -19.17 9.12 -1.17
N ALA A 257 -17.86 9.04 -1.07
CA ALA A 257 -17.00 8.36 -2.01
C ALA A 257 -15.74 7.91 -1.29
N GLU A 258 -15.06 6.94 -1.86
CA GLU A 258 -13.74 6.53 -1.43
C GLU A 258 -12.86 6.27 -2.63
N GLN A 259 -11.61 6.74 -2.60
CA GLN A 259 -10.69 6.49 -3.66
C GLN A 259 -9.72 5.38 -3.28
N PHE A 260 -9.77 4.31 -4.05
CA PHE A 260 -8.72 3.32 -4.02
C PHE A 260 -7.46 3.86 -4.68
N GLU A 261 -6.35 3.30 -4.26
CA GLU A 261 -5.06 3.61 -4.84
C GLU A 261 -4.24 2.36 -5.13
N ILE A 262 -3.44 2.50 -6.15
CA ILE A 262 -2.31 1.63 -6.43
C ILE A 262 -1.07 2.43 -6.07
N MET A 263 -0.23 1.89 -5.20
CA MET A 263 1.01 2.54 -4.82
C MET A 263 2.23 1.67 -5.14
N PHE A 264 3.32 2.33 -5.47
CA PHE A 264 4.63 1.72 -5.68
C PHE A 264 5.65 2.37 -4.77
N ASN A 265 6.64 1.60 -4.32
CA ASN A 265 7.86 2.19 -3.82
C ASN A 265 8.47 3.06 -4.93
N LYS A 266 8.72 4.34 -4.63
CA LYS A 266 9.12 5.34 -5.62
C LYS A 266 10.44 4.99 -6.31
N ASP A 267 11.41 4.47 -5.58
CA ASP A 267 12.72 4.15 -6.15
C ASP A 267 12.60 2.96 -7.10
N LYS A 268 11.81 1.95 -6.72
CA LYS A 268 11.55 0.78 -7.57
C LYS A 268 10.74 1.13 -8.81
N PHE A 269 9.74 2.02 -8.68
CA PHE A 269 8.97 2.52 -9.82
C PHE A 269 9.86 3.29 -10.81
N ASN A 270 10.69 4.20 -10.30
CA ASN A 270 11.58 5.02 -11.12
C ASN A 270 12.68 4.21 -11.82
N ALA A 271 13.03 3.03 -11.28
CA ALA A 271 14.00 2.14 -11.90
C ALA A 271 13.43 1.33 -13.10
N LEU A 272 12.09 1.32 -13.27
CA LEU A 272 11.46 0.62 -14.40
C LEU A 272 11.66 1.39 -15.71
N PRO A 273 11.67 0.70 -16.86
CA PRO A 273 11.64 1.35 -18.17
C PRO A 273 10.40 2.26 -18.31
N GLN A 274 10.55 3.40 -19.00
CA GLN A 274 9.45 4.37 -19.20
C GLN A 274 8.19 3.73 -19.80
N LYS A 275 8.35 2.79 -20.74
CA LYS A 275 7.23 2.02 -21.31
C LYS A 275 6.43 1.30 -20.21
N VAL A 276 7.13 0.66 -19.28
CA VAL A 276 6.49 -0.08 -18.18
C VAL A 276 5.82 0.90 -17.21
N GLN A 277 6.49 2.00 -16.85
CA GLN A 277 5.89 3.04 -16.01
C GLN A 277 4.60 3.59 -16.62
N ALA A 278 4.56 3.81 -17.95
CA ALA A 278 3.36 4.27 -18.65
C ALA A 278 2.22 3.24 -18.59
N ILE A 279 2.51 1.95 -18.69
CA ILE A 279 1.51 0.87 -18.54
C ILE A 279 0.94 0.87 -17.12
N LEU A 280 1.80 1.04 -16.11
CA LEU A 280 1.39 1.04 -14.70
C LEU A 280 0.52 2.25 -14.33
N ALA A 281 0.69 3.38 -15.03
CA ALA A 281 0.00 4.63 -14.76
C ALA A 281 -1.36 4.77 -15.48
N ASN A 282 -1.66 3.91 -16.46
CA ASN A 282 -2.88 3.94 -17.28
C ASN A 282 -3.85 2.82 -16.92
#